data_5aa13a1ea690b4899ad0671893dd0845
#
_entry.id   5aa13a1ea690b4899ad0671893dd0845
#
_cell.length_a   1.000
_cell.length_b   1.000
_cell.length_c   1.000
_cell.angle_alpha   90.00
_cell.angle_beta   90.00
_cell.angle_gamma   90.00
#
_symmetry.space_group_name_H-M   'P 1'
#
loop_
_entity.id
_entity.type
_entity.pdbx_description
1 polymer ?
#
loop_
_entity_poly.entity_id
_entity_poly.type
_entity_poly.pdbx_seq_one_letter_code
_entity_poly.pdbx_strand_id
1 'polypeptide(L)'
;MVIFFGYFLGLNLSRAIGDHAYKTNKDLPLSDQMISPVPDVKKLTIDPEKDSFVLLACDGIWNSLSSQETVDFVNDRLEKKNAKHDTNYLTNIIKEVSNVFVLDTI
;
A
#
# COMPACT_ATOMS: atom_id res chain seq x y z
N MET A 1 0.74 -12.26 31.31
CA MET A 1 0.93 -10.79 31.23
C MET A 1 2.40 -10.52 31.44
N VAL A 2 3.15 -10.32 30.37
CA VAL A 2 4.58 -9.98 30.44
C VAL A 2 4.69 -8.48 30.39
N ILE A 3 5.08 -7.85 31.50
CA ILE A 3 5.33 -6.41 31.56
C ILE A 3 6.79 -6.23 31.19
N PHE A 4 7.06 -5.76 29.97
CA PHE A 4 8.35 -5.22 29.62
C PHE A 4 8.45 -3.76 30.10
N PHE A 5 9.21 -3.54 31.16
CA PHE A 5 9.67 -2.19 31.51
C PHE A 5 10.76 -1.78 30.51
N GLY A 6 10.43 -0.87 29.63
CA GLY A 6 11.38 -0.25 28.72
C GLY A 6 10.74 0.14 27.40
N TYR A 7 10.38 1.41 27.27
CA TYR A 7 9.92 2.07 26.05
C TYR A 7 8.77 1.38 25.29
N PHE A 8 7.57 1.77 25.63
CA PHE A 8 6.39 1.53 24.81
C PHE A 8 6.51 2.37 23.53
N LEU A 9 7.31 1.90 22.58
CA LEU A 9 7.19 2.34 21.20
C LEU A 9 5.87 1.74 20.70
N GLY A 10 4.85 2.58 20.55
CA GLY A 10 3.57 2.18 20.00
C GLY A 10 3.81 1.54 18.62
N LEU A 11 3.62 0.23 18.53
CA LEU A 11 3.77 -0.51 17.30
C LEU A 11 2.46 -0.38 16.52
N ASN A 12 2.49 0.35 15.41
CA ASN A 12 1.31 0.58 14.58
C ASN A 12 1.14 -0.45 13.45
N LEU A 13 2.07 -1.43 13.36
CA LEU A 13 2.09 -2.43 12.31
C LEU A 13 1.79 -3.82 12.88
N SER A 14 0.92 -4.57 12.21
CA SER A 14 0.65 -5.98 12.51
C SER A 14 1.42 -6.93 11.60
N ARG A 15 1.92 -6.45 10.47
CA ARG A 15 2.65 -7.23 9.48
C ARG A 15 3.86 -6.49 8.94
N ALA A 16 4.99 -7.17 8.85
CA ALA A 16 6.20 -6.65 8.22
C ALA A 16 7.14 -7.79 7.81
N ILE A 17 7.91 -7.58 6.74
CA ILE A 17 9.08 -8.37 6.41
C ILE A 17 10.25 -7.82 7.23
N GLY A 18 11.12 -8.69 7.77
CA GLY A 18 12.16 -8.24 8.70
C GLY A 18 11.63 -8.16 10.13
N ASP A 19 12.01 -7.13 10.86
CA ASP A 19 11.60 -6.87 12.24
C ASP A 19 11.72 -8.09 13.16
N HIS A 20 12.87 -8.79 13.09
CA HIS A 20 13.10 -10.10 13.70
C HIS A 20 12.93 -10.11 15.21
N ALA A 21 13.15 -8.96 15.88
CA ALA A 21 12.97 -8.84 17.33
C ALA A 21 11.52 -9.13 17.78
N TYR A 22 10.54 -8.92 16.91
CA TYR A 22 9.13 -9.19 17.15
C TYR A 22 8.66 -10.59 16.71
N LYS A 23 9.58 -11.42 16.21
CA LYS A 23 9.33 -12.75 15.64
C LYS A 23 10.15 -13.83 16.32
N THR A 24 10.37 -13.69 17.63
CA THR A 24 11.30 -14.54 18.39
C THR A 24 10.63 -15.69 19.13
N ASN A 25 9.31 -15.76 19.17
CA ASN A 25 8.60 -16.84 19.86
C ASN A 25 8.66 -18.13 19.04
N LYS A 26 9.47 -19.10 19.53
CA LYS A 26 9.69 -20.39 18.84
C LYS A 26 8.51 -21.35 18.93
N ASP A 27 7.58 -21.09 19.83
CA ASP A 27 6.41 -21.95 20.05
C ASP A 27 5.22 -21.55 19.17
N LEU A 28 5.33 -20.42 18.46
CA LEU A 28 4.28 -19.91 17.58
C LEU A 28 4.69 -19.96 16.10
N PRO A 29 3.75 -20.25 15.20
CA PRO A 29 3.99 -20.14 13.77
C PRO A 29 4.22 -18.66 13.38
N LEU A 30 4.75 -18.44 12.18
CA LEU A 30 5.05 -17.08 11.68
C LEU A 30 3.81 -16.17 11.58
N SER A 31 2.62 -16.78 11.37
CA SER A 31 1.34 -16.05 11.33
C SER A 31 0.96 -15.43 12.67
N ASP A 32 1.40 -16.03 13.78
CA ASP A 32 0.93 -15.74 15.13
C ASP A 32 1.99 -14.99 15.95
N GLN A 33 3.11 -14.61 15.32
CA GLN A 33 4.13 -13.76 15.93
C GLN A 33 3.56 -12.36 16.20
N MET A 34 4.20 -11.58 17.07
CA MET A 34 3.78 -10.21 17.42
C MET A 34 3.62 -9.33 16.18
N ILE A 35 4.53 -9.49 15.20
CA ILE A 35 4.38 -8.98 13.83
C ILE A 35 4.52 -10.17 12.90
N SER A 36 3.54 -10.39 12.03
CA SER A 36 3.55 -11.49 11.07
C SER A 36 4.25 -11.07 9.76
N PRO A 37 5.14 -11.91 9.18
CA PRO A 37 5.64 -11.69 7.83
C PRO A 37 4.69 -12.25 6.74
N VAL A 38 3.61 -12.91 7.13
CA VAL A 38 2.71 -13.62 6.20
C VAL A 38 1.78 -12.64 5.52
N PRO A 39 1.83 -12.49 4.17
CA PRO A 39 0.94 -11.61 3.43
C PRO A 39 -0.43 -12.27 3.20
N ASP A 40 -1.44 -11.46 2.92
CA ASP A 40 -2.65 -11.94 2.26
C ASP A 40 -2.35 -12.12 0.77
N VAL A 41 -2.72 -13.28 0.22
CA VAL A 41 -2.49 -13.59 -1.19
C VAL A 41 -3.82 -13.74 -1.91
N LYS A 42 -4.00 -12.95 -2.98
CA LYS A 42 -5.12 -13.10 -3.92
C LYS A 42 -4.57 -13.34 -5.32
N LYS A 43 -5.16 -14.28 -6.02
CA LYS A 43 -4.85 -14.57 -7.43
C LYS A 43 -5.91 -13.93 -8.31
N LEU A 44 -5.48 -13.08 -9.22
CA LEU A 44 -6.32 -12.50 -10.27
C LEU A 44 -5.80 -12.95 -11.64
N THR A 45 -6.70 -13.38 -12.51
CA THR A 45 -6.36 -13.61 -13.92
C THR A 45 -6.57 -12.30 -14.66
N ILE A 46 -5.51 -11.80 -15.29
CA ILE A 46 -5.57 -10.55 -16.06
C ILE A 46 -6.41 -10.79 -17.32
N ASP A 47 -7.38 -9.91 -17.55
CA ASP A 47 -8.19 -9.85 -18.75
C ASP A 47 -7.81 -8.56 -19.52
N PRO A 48 -7.03 -8.64 -20.61
CA PRO A 48 -6.55 -7.48 -21.35
C PRO A 48 -7.66 -6.60 -21.94
N GLU A 49 -8.87 -7.13 -22.10
CA GLU A 49 -10.01 -6.38 -22.63
C GLU A 49 -10.71 -5.55 -21.55
N LYS A 50 -10.51 -5.88 -20.27
CA LYS A 50 -11.16 -5.23 -19.14
C LYS A 50 -10.20 -4.52 -18.19
N ASP A 51 -9.02 -5.08 -18.00
CA ASP A 51 -8.04 -4.58 -17.05
C ASP A 51 -7.13 -3.55 -17.73
N SER A 52 -7.15 -2.33 -17.27
CA SER A 52 -6.43 -1.22 -17.88
C SER A 52 -5.06 -0.98 -17.27
N PHE A 53 -4.94 -1.08 -15.95
CA PHE A 53 -3.68 -0.86 -15.22
C PHE A 53 -3.73 -1.53 -13.84
N VAL A 54 -2.56 -1.66 -13.23
CA VAL A 54 -2.38 -2.04 -11.83
C VAL A 54 -1.75 -0.85 -11.10
N LEU A 55 -2.32 -0.48 -9.96
CA LEU A 55 -1.81 0.59 -9.10
C LEU A 55 -1.33 0.00 -7.79
N LEU A 56 -0.07 0.28 -7.44
CA LEU A 56 0.56 -0.12 -6.19
C LEU A 56 0.92 1.14 -5.40
N ALA A 57 0.47 1.22 -4.16
CA ALA A 57 0.76 2.36 -3.31
C ALA A 57 0.91 1.93 -1.84
N CYS A 58 1.53 2.79 -1.03
CA CYS A 58 1.59 2.64 0.42
C CYS A 58 0.36 3.30 1.09
N ASP A 59 0.28 3.17 2.39
CA ASP A 59 -0.77 3.76 3.22
C ASP A 59 -0.88 5.27 3.09
N GLY A 60 0.23 5.90 2.73
CA GLY A 60 0.23 7.29 2.34
C GLY A 60 -0.88 7.60 1.33
N ILE A 61 -1.19 6.81 0.29
CA ILE A 61 -2.33 7.02 -0.62
C ILE A 61 -3.64 6.56 0.03
N TRP A 62 -3.64 5.38 0.62
CA TRP A 62 -4.86 4.75 1.14
C TRP A 62 -5.46 5.43 2.37
N ASN A 63 -4.69 6.26 3.09
CA ASN A 63 -5.19 7.07 4.21
C ASN A 63 -5.94 8.32 3.74
N SER A 64 -5.67 8.81 2.53
CA SER A 64 -6.26 10.04 2.00
C SER A 64 -7.33 9.79 0.92
N LEU A 65 -7.19 8.72 0.16
CA LEU A 65 -8.10 8.37 -0.93
C LEU A 65 -8.55 6.91 -0.79
N SER A 66 -9.81 6.65 -1.04
CA SER A 66 -10.29 5.28 -1.24
C SER A 66 -9.70 4.67 -2.51
N SER A 67 -9.71 3.34 -2.60
CA SER A 67 -9.26 2.64 -3.81
C SER A 67 -10.01 3.08 -5.06
N GLN A 68 -11.32 3.33 -4.95
CA GLN A 68 -12.14 3.77 -6.08
C GLN A 68 -11.77 5.19 -6.51
N GLU A 69 -11.67 6.13 -5.57
CA GLU A 69 -11.27 7.52 -5.89
C GLU A 69 -9.90 7.58 -6.56
N THR A 70 -8.96 6.75 -6.10
CA THR A 70 -7.63 6.68 -6.70
C THR A 70 -7.67 6.13 -8.13
N VAL A 71 -8.46 5.09 -8.37
CA VAL A 71 -8.63 4.50 -9.71
C VAL A 71 -9.32 5.49 -10.65
N ASP A 72 -10.39 6.15 -10.20
CA ASP A 72 -11.12 7.16 -10.98
C ASP A 72 -10.21 8.33 -11.34
N PHE A 73 -9.40 8.82 -10.38
CA PHE A 73 -8.42 9.87 -10.60
C PHE A 73 -7.40 9.53 -11.70
N VAL A 74 -6.90 8.30 -11.70
CA VAL A 74 -5.95 7.83 -12.71
C VAL A 74 -6.64 7.64 -14.06
N ASN A 75 -7.83 7.04 -14.08
CA ASN A 75 -8.60 6.80 -15.31
C ASN A 75 -8.91 8.11 -16.03
N ASP A 76 -9.45 9.11 -15.34
CA ASP A 76 -9.77 10.41 -15.91
C ASP A 76 -8.59 11.05 -16.65
N ARG A 77 -7.38 10.81 -16.16
CA ARG A 77 -6.17 11.35 -16.77
C ARG A 77 -5.69 10.53 -17.94
N LEU A 78 -5.76 9.21 -17.84
CA LEU A 78 -5.39 8.30 -18.93
C LEU A 78 -6.27 8.51 -20.17
N GLU A 79 -7.59 8.71 -19.96
CA GLU A 79 -8.54 8.94 -21.04
C GLU A 79 -8.32 10.27 -21.75
N LYS A 80 -8.05 11.34 -21.00
CA LYS A 80 -7.89 12.71 -21.54
C LYS A 80 -6.77 12.84 -22.58
N LYS A 81 -5.77 11.96 -22.58
CA LYS A 81 -4.63 12.06 -23.49
C LYS A 81 -4.39 10.86 -24.40
N ASN A 82 -5.17 9.80 -24.28
CA ASN A 82 -4.91 8.55 -25.01
C ASN A 82 -3.46 8.01 -24.80
N ALA A 83 -2.89 8.24 -23.62
CA ALA A 83 -1.44 8.22 -23.35
C ALA A 83 -1.00 7.02 -22.50
N LYS A 84 -1.70 5.89 -22.62
CA LYS A 84 -1.41 4.67 -21.82
C LYS A 84 0.04 4.16 -21.92
N HIS A 85 0.80 4.61 -22.91
CA HIS A 85 2.18 4.17 -23.15
C HIS A 85 3.24 5.29 -23.06
N ASP A 86 2.84 6.51 -22.67
CA ASP A 86 3.79 7.62 -22.47
C ASP A 86 4.30 7.61 -21.02
N THR A 87 5.53 7.15 -20.82
CA THR A 87 6.16 7.06 -19.50
C THR A 87 6.25 8.40 -18.78
N ASN A 88 6.50 9.49 -19.52
CA ASN A 88 6.57 10.84 -18.92
C ASN A 88 5.21 11.28 -18.42
N TYR A 89 4.16 10.96 -19.16
CA TYR A 89 2.79 11.27 -18.76
C TYR A 89 2.36 10.47 -17.56
N LEU A 90 2.64 9.16 -17.53
CA LEU A 90 2.38 8.30 -16.38
C LEU A 90 3.12 8.79 -15.12
N THR A 91 4.37 9.21 -15.26
CA THR A 91 5.12 9.79 -14.16
C THR A 91 4.46 11.07 -13.61
N ASN A 92 3.90 11.90 -14.46
CA ASN A 92 3.18 13.10 -14.01
C ASN A 92 1.87 12.76 -13.30
N ILE A 93 1.12 11.76 -13.77
CA ILE A 93 -0.08 11.29 -13.06
C ILE A 93 0.28 10.81 -11.65
N ILE A 94 1.34 10.02 -11.51
CA ILE A 94 1.79 9.52 -10.20
C ILE A 94 2.19 10.68 -9.28
N LYS A 95 2.89 11.70 -9.80
CA LYS A 95 3.21 12.91 -9.03
C LYS A 95 1.97 13.68 -8.60
N GLU A 96 0.96 13.78 -9.45
CA GLU A 96 -0.30 14.43 -9.10
C GLU A 96 -1.06 13.66 -8.02
N VAL A 97 -1.12 12.33 -8.12
CA VAL A 97 -1.67 11.47 -7.06
C VAL A 97 -0.93 11.72 -5.74
N SER A 98 0.39 11.80 -5.77
CA SER A 98 1.20 12.05 -4.57
C SER A 98 1.00 13.46 -4.01
N ASN A 99 0.72 14.46 -4.84
CA ASN A 99 0.52 15.85 -4.41
C ASN A 99 -0.84 16.09 -3.75
N VAL A 100 -1.86 15.28 -4.02
CA VAL A 100 -3.15 15.33 -3.27
C VAL A 100 -2.90 15.14 -1.78
N PHE A 101 -1.84 14.45 -1.41
CA PHE A 101 -1.37 14.25 -0.05
C PHE A 101 -0.92 15.49 0.71
N VAL A 102 -0.24 16.38 0.01
CA VAL A 102 0.43 17.53 0.66
C VAL A 102 -0.60 18.60 1.04
N LEU A 103 -1.76 18.60 0.40
CA LEU A 103 -2.80 19.61 0.62
C LEU A 103 -3.75 19.30 1.78
N ASP A 104 -3.86 18.03 2.19
CA ASP A 104 -4.73 17.62 3.31
C ASP A 104 -4.02 17.59 4.68
N THR A 105 -2.74 18.00 4.73
CA THR A 105 -1.92 17.95 5.95
C THR A 105 -1.55 19.34 6.51
N ILE A 106 -2.23 20.42 6.06
CA ILE A 106 -1.99 21.79 6.59
C ILE A 106 -3.19 22.27 7.38
#